data_df6530ff1806e5779642d1e2a8f6d495
#
_entry.id   df6530ff1806e5779642d1e2a8f6d495
#
_cell.length_a   1.000
_cell.length_b   1.000
_cell.length_c   1.000
_cell.angle_alpha   90.00
_cell.angle_beta   90.00
_cell.angle_gamma   90.00
#
_symmetry.space_group_name_H-M   'P 1'
#
loop_
_entity.id
_entity.type
_entity.pdbx_description
1 polymer ?
#
loop_
_entity_poly.entity_id
_entity_poly.type
_entity_poly.pdbx_seq_one_letter_code
_entity_poly.pdbx_strand_id
1 'polypeptide(L)'
;MKIRVIIVSSGIVVFMLGSCSTGSVKNAKLVTENDTLSYAIGSNFYTQLSKDSIYLNPLVFAKSLIDLKAGKSVLKDAETQNFMRRFSAKMQETQMKRQQESMKKQAEENKIAFKNNIAQGDSFLQKNKERKGVVVTPSGLQYEVIKMGTGPKPTAQSTVKVHYVGTLIDGTEFDSSVKRKEPATFPVTGVIPGWTEALQLMPVGSRFKLWLPASIAYGGSQASEIIKPYSTLIFEVELLEIVK
;
A
#
# COMPACT_ATOMS: atom_id res chain seq x y z
N MET A 1 27.51 65.21 -28.04
CA MET A 1 26.77 66.21 -27.21
C MET A 1 27.06 65.89 -25.75
N LYS A 2 27.57 66.85 -24.99
CA LYS A 2 28.33 66.69 -23.74
C LYS A 2 27.43 66.21 -22.57
N ILE A 3 27.83 65.15 -21.91
CA ILE A 3 27.26 64.67 -20.65
C ILE A 3 27.82 65.58 -19.53
N ARG A 4 26.95 66.33 -18.85
CA ARG A 4 27.28 67.02 -17.61
C ARG A 4 26.95 66.12 -16.42
N VAL A 5 28.00 65.71 -15.71
CA VAL A 5 27.92 65.05 -14.41
C VAL A 5 27.63 66.18 -13.40
N ILE A 6 26.53 66.09 -12.69
CA ILE A 6 26.27 66.86 -11.48
C ILE A 6 26.31 65.89 -10.30
N ILE A 7 27.34 66.07 -9.47
CA ILE A 7 27.47 65.39 -8.16
C ILE A 7 26.65 66.30 -7.19
N VAL A 8 25.59 65.76 -6.61
CA VAL A 8 24.95 66.30 -5.41
C VAL A 8 24.90 65.20 -4.38
N SER A 9 25.61 65.44 -3.29
CA SER A 9 25.65 64.66 -2.05
C SER A 9 24.32 64.73 -1.34
N SER A 10 23.98 63.68 -0.71
CA SER A 10 22.99 63.40 0.34
C SER A 10 21.89 62.45 -0.09
N GLY A 11 21.93 61.29 0.57
CA GLY A 11 21.13 60.11 0.34
C GLY A 11 19.61 60.31 0.37
N ILE A 12 19.00 59.94 -0.71
CA ILE A 12 17.66 59.31 -0.72
C ILE A 12 17.69 58.36 -1.91
N VAL A 13 17.90 57.08 -1.66
CA VAL A 13 17.63 56.06 -2.66
C VAL A 13 16.10 55.90 -2.74
N VAL A 14 15.51 56.55 -3.73
CA VAL A 14 14.10 56.32 -4.09
C VAL A 14 14.02 54.98 -4.75
N PHE A 15 13.64 53.96 -3.99
CA PHE A 15 13.17 52.69 -4.55
C PHE A 15 11.90 52.99 -5.35
N MET A 16 12.02 53.08 -6.67
CA MET A 16 10.90 53.00 -7.57
C MET A 16 10.23 51.65 -7.38
N LEU A 17 9.11 51.61 -6.64
CA LEU A 17 8.20 50.47 -6.60
C LEU A 17 7.59 50.32 -7.99
N GLY A 18 8.27 49.57 -8.84
CA GLY A 18 7.73 49.11 -10.12
C GLY A 18 6.46 48.32 -9.87
N SER A 19 5.31 48.87 -10.27
CA SER A 19 4.04 48.13 -10.33
C SER A 19 4.24 46.85 -11.16
N CYS A 20 4.26 45.68 -10.51
CA CYS A 20 4.28 44.42 -11.19
C CYS A 20 2.95 44.17 -11.91
N SER A 21 2.86 44.66 -13.17
CA SER A 21 1.78 44.26 -14.07
C SER A 21 1.99 42.82 -14.56
N THR A 22 0.93 42.15 -14.96
CA THR A 22 0.96 40.79 -15.56
C THR A 22 1.93 40.68 -16.76
N GLY A 23 2.33 41.79 -17.35
CA GLY A 23 3.36 41.88 -18.39
C GLY A 23 4.78 41.56 -17.92
N SER A 24 5.09 41.74 -16.61
CA SER A 24 6.43 41.49 -16.08
C SER A 24 6.76 40.02 -15.93
N VAL A 25 5.77 39.16 -15.63
CA VAL A 25 5.97 37.72 -15.51
C VAL A 25 6.28 37.08 -16.87
N LYS A 26 5.61 37.49 -17.95
CA LYS A 26 5.85 37.00 -19.31
C LYS A 26 7.22 37.38 -19.84
N ASN A 27 7.82 38.47 -19.34
CA ASN A 27 9.11 38.99 -19.79
C ASN A 27 10.25 38.66 -18.83
N ALA A 28 10.02 37.85 -17.80
CA ALA A 28 11.08 37.40 -16.90
C ALA A 28 12.10 36.56 -17.67
N LYS A 29 13.38 36.93 -17.55
CA LYS A 29 14.50 36.23 -18.19
C LYS A 29 15.29 35.45 -17.15
N LEU A 30 15.82 34.32 -17.55
CA LEU A 30 16.76 33.53 -16.75
C LEU A 30 18.17 34.10 -16.98
N VAL A 31 18.59 35.00 -16.12
CA VAL A 31 19.88 35.73 -16.26
C VAL A 31 20.87 35.23 -15.22
N THR A 32 20.40 34.90 -14.04
CA THR A 32 21.21 34.45 -12.91
C THR A 32 20.93 32.98 -12.59
N GLU A 33 21.82 32.37 -11.82
CA GLU A 33 21.63 31.03 -11.29
C GLU A 33 20.34 30.93 -10.43
N ASN A 34 20.06 31.98 -9.65
CA ASN A 34 18.82 32.05 -8.86
C ASN A 34 17.56 32.14 -9.74
N ASP A 35 17.61 32.78 -10.90
CA ASP A 35 16.47 32.79 -11.83
C ASP A 35 16.24 31.39 -12.40
N THR A 36 17.31 30.70 -12.78
CA THR A 36 17.26 29.31 -13.28
C THR A 36 16.70 28.38 -12.20
N LEU A 37 17.20 28.48 -10.97
CA LEU A 37 16.71 27.71 -9.83
C LEU A 37 15.20 27.98 -9.56
N SER A 38 14.80 29.23 -9.57
CA SER A 38 13.41 29.63 -9.36
C SER A 38 12.46 29.04 -10.40
N TYR A 39 12.90 29.07 -11.67
CA TYR A 39 12.15 28.48 -12.77
C TYR A 39 12.08 26.95 -12.66
N ALA A 40 13.18 26.30 -12.33
CA ALA A 40 13.25 24.84 -12.16
C ALA A 40 12.35 24.35 -11.01
N ILE A 41 12.35 25.06 -9.87
CA ILE A 41 11.47 24.76 -8.74
C ILE A 41 9.99 24.88 -9.17
N GLY A 42 9.63 26.02 -9.83
CA GLY A 42 8.26 26.22 -10.31
C GLY A 42 7.80 25.15 -11.29
N SER A 43 8.67 24.77 -12.23
CA SER A 43 8.41 23.71 -13.22
C SER A 43 8.21 22.34 -12.56
N ASN A 44 9.08 21.98 -11.63
CA ASN A 44 8.98 20.71 -10.90
C ASN A 44 7.70 20.68 -10.05
N PHE A 45 7.42 21.75 -9.33
CA PHE A 45 6.22 21.86 -8.49
C PHE A 45 4.94 21.72 -9.32
N TYR A 46 4.83 22.42 -10.45
CA TYR A 46 3.68 22.31 -11.34
C TYR A 46 3.52 20.89 -11.90
N THR A 47 4.64 20.26 -12.30
CA THR A 47 4.64 18.89 -12.83
C THR A 47 4.15 17.89 -11.79
N GLN A 48 4.58 18.01 -10.55
CA GLN A 48 4.15 17.16 -9.44
C GLN A 48 2.63 17.29 -9.19
N LEU A 49 2.15 18.52 -9.06
CA LEU A 49 0.72 18.78 -8.82
C LEU A 49 -0.16 18.30 -9.97
N SER A 50 0.31 18.45 -11.21
CA SER A 50 -0.43 17.99 -12.41
C SER A 50 -0.61 16.47 -12.43
N LYS A 51 0.37 15.69 -11.95
CA LYS A 51 0.26 14.23 -11.80
C LYS A 51 -0.89 13.85 -10.86
N ASP A 52 -1.11 14.65 -9.82
CA ASP A 52 -2.20 14.45 -8.86
C ASP A 52 -3.52 15.11 -9.30
N SER A 53 -3.58 15.61 -10.55
CA SER A 53 -4.73 16.34 -11.10
C SER A 53 -5.08 17.62 -10.33
N ILE A 54 -4.08 18.27 -9.73
CA ILE A 54 -4.20 19.55 -9.04
C ILE A 54 -3.76 20.65 -9.99
N TYR A 55 -4.71 21.48 -10.40
CA TYR A 55 -4.46 22.59 -11.33
C TYR A 55 -4.46 23.91 -10.59
N LEU A 56 -3.30 24.55 -10.52
CA LEU A 56 -3.15 25.88 -9.94
C LEU A 56 -3.35 26.96 -10.99
N ASN A 57 -3.94 28.09 -10.54
CA ASN A 57 -3.90 29.31 -11.33
C ASN A 57 -2.49 29.95 -11.21
N PRO A 58 -1.67 29.98 -12.29
CA PRO A 58 -0.29 30.42 -12.20
C PRO A 58 -0.16 31.91 -11.81
N LEU A 59 -1.13 32.74 -12.16
CA LEU A 59 -1.11 34.17 -11.81
C LEU A 59 -1.38 34.36 -10.31
N VAL A 60 -2.34 33.61 -9.74
CA VAL A 60 -2.63 33.67 -8.30
C VAL A 60 -1.46 33.10 -7.50
N PHE A 61 -0.83 32.03 -8.00
CA PHE A 61 0.36 31.47 -7.37
C PHE A 61 1.53 32.48 -7.36
N ALA A 62 1.85 33.08 -8.50
CA ALA A 62 2.87 34.12 -8.58
C ALA A 62 2.55 35.33 -7.66
N LYS A 63 1.28 35.75 -7.62
CA LYS A 63 0.82 36.82 -6.71
C LYS A 63 1.08 36.46 -5.25
N SER A 64 0.82 35.23 -4.84
CA SER A 64 1.04 34.79 -3.45
C SER A 64 2.49 34.93 -3.02
N LEU A 65 3.45 34.59 -3.91
CA LEU A 65 4.89 34.73 -3.64
C LEU A 65 5.30 36.21 -3.49
N ILE A 66 4.74 37.09 -4.35
CA ILE A 66 5.01 38.54 -4.30
C ILE A 66 4.44 39.14 -3.02
N ASP A 67 3.21 38.79 -2.68
CA ASP A 67 2.53 39.30 -1.49
C ASP A 67 3.25 38.86 -0.20
N LEU A 68 3.66 37.57 -0.11
CA LEU A 68 4.42 37.04 1.01
C LEU A 68 5.77 37.78 1.18
N LYS A 69 6.51 37.97 0.07
CA LYS A 69 7.76 38.76 0.09
C LYS A 69 7.57 40.17 0.58
N ALA A 70 6.41 40.79 0.29
CA ALA A 70 6.07 42.13 0.72
C ALA A 70 5.41 42.21 2.11
N GLY A 71 5.21 41.08 2.80
CA GLY A 71 4.48 41.04 4.08
C GLY A 71 2.99 41.38 3.98
N LYS A 72 2.38 41.19 2.80
CA LYS A 72 1.01 41.61 2.46
C LYS A 72 0.13 40.39 2.07
N SER A 73 0.26 39.27 2.76
CA SER A 73 -0.57 38.08 2.48
C SER A 73 -2.07 38.43 2.57
N VAL A 74 -2.83 37.97 1.56
CA VAL A 74 -4.30 38.13 1.52
C VAL A 74 -4.98 37.16 2.47
N LEU A 75 -4.40 35.94 2.64
CA LEU A 75 -4.89 34.95 3.57
C LEU A 75 -4.09 35.00 4.87
N LYS A 76 -4.79 34.90 5.99
CA LYS A 76 -4.15 34.72 7.31
C LYS A 76 -3.62 33.31 7.45
N ASP A 77 -2.57 33.13 8.26
CA ASP A 77 -1.95 31.82 8.48
C ASP A 77 -2.96 30.75 8.92
N ALA A 78 -3.88 31.11 9.84
CA ALA A 78 -4.91 30.19 10.32
C ALA A 78 -5.90 29.77 9.22
N GLU A 79 -6.25 30.68 8.30
CA GLU A 79 -7.13 30.38 7.17
C GLU A 79 -6.42 29.47 6.16
N THR A 80 -5.16 29.78 5.87
CA THR A 80 -4.32 28.95 4.99
C THR A 80 -4.18 27.55 5.53
N GLN A 81 -3.82 27.39 6.81
CA GLN A 81 -3.68 26.08 7.45
C GLN A 81 -5.00 25.30 7.47
N ASN A 82 -6.12 25.96 7.76
CA ASN A 82 -7.42 25.31 7.77
C ASN A 82 -7.85 24.84 6.36
N PHE A 83 -7.61 25.66 5.34
CA PHE A 83 -7.85 25.27 3.96
C PHE A 83 -6.99 24.08 3.54
N MET A 84 -5.68 24.15 3.79
CA MET A 84 -4.73 23.08 3.44
C MET A 84 -5.06 21.76 4.13
N ARG A 85 -5.47 21.78 5.38
CA ARG A 85 -5.92 20.57 6.11
C ARG A 85 -7.13 19.94 5.46
N ARG A 86 -8.16 20.70 5.12
CA ARG A 86 -9.37 20.20 4.43
C ARG A 86 -9.03 19.68 3.04
N PHE A 87 -8.18 20.39 2.32
CA PHE A 87 -7.71 19.98 1.00
C PHE A 87 -6.95 18.65 1.05
N SER A 88 -5.99 18.51 1.99
CA SER A 88 -5.24 17.27 2.19
C SER A 88 -6.15 16.10 2.55
N ALA A 89 -7.12 16.30 3.44
CA ALA A 89 -8.08 15.25 3.81
C ALA A 89 -8.91 14.78 2.59
N LYS A 90 -9.37 15.73 1.75
CA LYS A 90 -10.12 15.41 0.52
C LYS A 90 -9.23 14.65 -0.50
N MET A 91 -7.97 15.03 -0.62
CA MET A 91 -7.02 14.36 -1.50
C MET A 91 -6.77 12.92 -1.04
N GLN A 92 -6.55 12.71 0.27
CA GLN A 92 -6.40 11.36 0.84
C GLN A 92 -7.64 10.50 0.59
N GLU A 93 -8.85 11.03 0.81
CA GLU A 93 -10.09 10.31 0.51
C GLU A 93 -10.18 9.92 -0.97
N THR A 94 -9.83 10.85 -1.88
CA THR A 94 -9.85 10.59 -3.32
C THR A 94 -8.83 9.52 -3.72
N GLN A 95 -7.63 9.56 -3.15
CA GLN A 95 -6.60 8.55 -3.39
C GLN A 95 -7.04 7.16 -2.88
N MET A 96 -7.61 7.09 -1.68
CA MET A 96 -8.13 5.84 -1.14
C MET A 96 -9.26 5.26 -2.03
N LYS A 97 -10.17 6.10 -2.53
CA LYS A 97 -11.23 5.65 -3.45
C LYS A 97 -10.65 5.09 -4.75
N ARG A 98 -9.71 5.81 -5.37
CA ARG A 98 -9.03 5.33 -6.61
C ARG A 98 -8.29 4.01 -6.38
N GLN A 99 -7.61 3.89 -5.24
CA GLN A 99 -6.92 2.64 -4.89
C GLN A 99 -7.92 1.48 -4.70
N GLN A 100 -9.04 1.72 -4.00
CA GLN A 100 -10.10 0.73 -3.85
C GLN A 100 -10.70 0.29 -5.20
N GLU A 101 -10.99 1.25 -6.08
CA GLU A 101 -11.52 0.97 -7.42
C GLU A 101 -10.52 0.17 -8.26
N SER A 102 -9.24 0.53 -8.23
CA SER A 102 -8.17 -0.21 -8.90
C SER A 102 -8.05 -1.63 -8.39
N MET A 103 -8.08 -1.83 -7.06
CA MET A 103 -8.03 -3.16 -6.45
C MET A 103 -9.26 -4.01 -6.82
N LYS A 104 -10.47 -3.42 -6.83
CA LYS A 104 -11.69 -4.11 -7.26
C LYS A 104 -11.61 -4.53 -8.73
N LYS A 105 -11.15 -3.63 -9.60
CA LYS A 105 -10.98 -3.91 -11.03
C LYS A 105 -9.98 -5.06 -11.24
N GLN A 106 -8.83 -5.00 -10.58
CA GLN A 106 -7.81 -6.04 -10.65
C GLN A 106 -8.32 -7.39 -10.13
N ALA A 107 -9.11 -7.38 -9.04
CA ALA A 107 -9.72 -8.60 -8.51
C ALA A 107 -10.71 -9.24 -9.50
N GLU A 108 -11.52 -8.43 -10.19
CA GLU A 108 -12.46 -8.95 -11.19
C GLU A 108 -11.73 -9.46 -12.45
N GLU A 109 -10.73 -8.73 -12.94
CA GLU A 109 -9.86 -9.19 -14.03
C GLU A 109 -9.18 -10.52 -13.69
N ASN A 110 -8.64 -10.64 -12.48
CA ASN A 110 -8.04 -11.88 -11.99
C ASN A 110 -9.07 -13.01 -11.89
N LYS A 111 -10.29 -12.73 -11.44
CA LYS A 111 -11.36 -13.73 -11.37
C LYS A 111 -11.71 -14.31 -12.74
N ILE A 112 -11.77 -13.45 -13.76
CA ILE A 112 -11.99 -13.89 -15.14
C ILE A 112 -10.78 -14.68 -15.67
N ALA A 113 -9.57 -14.14 -15.50
CA ALA A 113 -8.35 -14.74 -16.00
C ALA A 113 -8.05 -16.11 -15.36
N PHE A 114 -8.37 -16.26 -14.07
CA PHE A 114 -8.08 -17.46 -13.28
C PHE A 114 -9.33 -18.29 -12.93
N LYS A 115 -10.41 -18.19 -13.74
CA LYS A 115 -11.64 -18.99 -13.54
C LYS A 115 -11.37 -20.49 -13.47
N ASN A 116 -10.34 -20.99 -14.15
CA ASN A 116 -9.96 -22.39 -14.12
C ASN A 116 -9.39 -22.79 -12.74
N ASN A 117 -8.59 -21.92 -12.10
CA ASN A 117 -8.09 -22.18 -10.75
C ASN A 117 -9.25 -22.27 -9.76
N ILE A 118 -10.24 -21.39 -9.88
CA ILE A 118 -11.45 -21.42 -9.06
C ILE A 118 -12.17 -22.74 -9.26
N ALA A 119 -12.49 -23.11 -10.51
CA ALA A 119 -13.24 -24.32 -10.81
C ALA A 119 -12.50 -25.61 -10.36
N GLN A 120 -11.19 -25.66 -10.56
CA GLN A 120 -10.36 -26.79 -10.12
C GLN A 120 -10.30 -26.88 -8.59
N GLY A 121 -10.11 -25.73 -7.92
CA GLY A 121 -10.08 -25.66 -6.46
C GLY A 121 -11.41 -26.08 -5.85
N ASP A 122 -12.53 -25.56 -6.36
CA ASP A 122 -13.87 -25.92 -5.89
C ASP A 122 -14.16 -27.40 -6.09
N SER A 123 -13.88 -27.93 -7.29
CA SER A 123 -14.05 -29.36 -7.58
C SER A 123 -13.20 -30.24 -6.66
N PHE A 124 -11.95 -29.83 -6.42
CA PHE A 124 -11.04 -30.54 -5.52
C PHE A 124 -11.60 -30.55 -4.07
N LEU A 125 -11.98 -29.39 -3.55
CA LEU A 125 -12.50 -29.27 -2.19
C LEU A 125 -13.84 -30.01 -2.00
N GLN A 126 -14.72 -30.00 -3.01
CA GLN A 126 -15.96 -30.78 -2.97
C GLN A 126 -15.71 -32.27 -2.84
N LYS A 127 -14.74 -32.82 -3.56
CA LYS A 127 -14.33 -34.23 -3.44
C LYS A 127 -13.62 -34.51 -2.13
N ASN A 128 -12.75 -33.59 -1.68
CA ASN A 128 -11.94 -33.78 -0.48
C ASN A 128 -12.79 -33.83 0.80
N LYS A 129 -13.85 -33.04 0.90
CA LYS A 129 -14.74 -33.04 2.08
C LYS A 129 -15.47 -34.36 2.31
N GLU A 130 -15.62 -35.19 1.25
CA GLU A 130 -16.28 -36.51 1.33
C GLU A 130 -15.33 -37.62 1.82
N ARG A 131 -14.03 -37.31 1.94
CA ARG A 131 -13.04 -38.27 2.45
C ARG A 131 -13.25 -38.49 3.95
N LYS A 132 -13.15 -39.74 4.36
CA LYS A 132 -13.22 -40.14 5.78
C LYS A 132 -12.10 -39.46 6.56
N GLY A 133 -12.44 -38.81 7.67
CA GLY A 133 -11.50 -38.10 8.55
C GLY A 133 -11.31 -36.63 8.23
N VAL A 134 -11.87 -36.14 7.13
CA VAL A 134 -11.86 -34.70 6.81
C VAL A 134 -13.00 -34.01 7.53
N VAL A 135 -12.67 -32.94 8.25
CA VAL A 135 -13.60 -32.03 8.93
C VAL A 135 -13.66 -30.72 8.17
N VAL A 136 -14.84 -30.15 8.01
CA VAL A 136 -15.06 -28.87 7.34
C VAL A 136 -15.60 -27.85 8.35
N THR A 137 -14.98 -26.67 8.41
CA THR A 137 -15.43 -25.58 9.27
C THR A 137 -16.35 -24.61 8.51
N PRO A 138 -17.07 -23.72 9.21
CA PRO A 138 -17.93 -22.73 8.57
C PRO A 138 -17.22 -21.75 7.62
N SER A 139 -15.91 -21.52 7.80
CA SER A 139 -15.08 -20.69 6.92
C SER A 139 -14.75 -21.38 5.58
N GLY A 140 -14.98 -22.70 5.50
CA GLY A 140 -14.59 -23.54 4.39
C GLY A 140 -13.20 -24.18 4.55
N LEU A 141 -12.50 -23.94 5.67
CA LEU A 141 -11.29 -24.68 6.00
C LEU A 141 -11.64 -26.18 6.09
N GLN A 142 -10.86 -27.00 5.40
CA GLN A 142 -10.92 -28.45 5.57
C GLN A 142 -9.64 -28.92 6.26
N TYR A 143 -9.77 -29.83 7.20
CA TYR A 143 -8.59 -30.39 7.86
C TYR A 143 -8.78 -31.87 8.20
N GLU A 144 -7.67 -32.58 8.28
CA GLU A 144 -7.57 -33.97 8.73
C GLU A 144 -6.51 -34.05 9.82
N VAL A 145 -6.85 -34.72 10.91
CA VAL A 145 -5.93 -34.92 12.04
C VAL A 145 -5.05 -36.14 11.75
N ILE A 146 -3.78 -35.91 11.38
CA ILE A 146 -2.79 -37.01 11.20
C ILE A 146 -2.34 -37.50 12.55
N LYS A 147 -2.06 -36.58 13.48
CA LYS A 147 -1.66 -36.86 14.85
C LYS A 147 -2.29 -35.82 15.77
N MET A 148 -2.97 -36.26 16.81
CA MET A 148 -3.48 -35.34 17.84
C MET A 148 -2.40 -35.14 18.92
N GLY A 149 -2.08 -33.92 19.21
CA GLY A 149 -1.20 -33.56 20.33
C GLY A 149 -1.95 -33.54 21.65
N THR A 150 -1.20 -33.45 22.74
CA THR A 150 -1.74 -33.39 24.11
C THR A 150 -1.43 -32.09 24.86
N GLY A 151 -0.69 -31.18 24.22
CA GLY A 151 -0.33 -29.91 24.83
C GLY A 151 -1.47 -28.87 24.79
N PRO A 152 -1.23 -27.65 25.25
CA PRO A 152 -2.20 -26.56 25.18
C PRO A 152 -2.48 -26.14 23.73
N LYS A 153 -3.65 -25.53 23.50
CA LYS A 153 -3.98 -24.93 22.20
C LYS A 153 -3.53 -23.46 22.19
N PRO A 154 -3.00 -22.97 21.05
CA PRO A 154 -2.73 -21.55 20.88
C PRO A 154 -4.00 -20.69 20.93
N THR A 155 -3.85 -19.47 21.35
CA THR A 155 -4.86 -18.40 21.19
C THR A 155 -4.46 -17.45 20.07
N ALA A 156 -5.32 -16.52 19.70
CA ALA A 156 -5.03 -15.50 18.70
C ALA A 156 -3.78 -14.64 19.04
N GLN A 157 -3.49 -14.47 20.35
CA GLN A 157 -2.35 -13.69 20.83
C GLN A 157 -1.04 -14.50 20.92
N SER A 158 -1.10 -15.79 20.69
CA SER A 158 0.07 -16.68 20.80
C SER A 158 1.03 -16.48 19.63
N THR A 159 2.31 -16.75 19.89
CA THR A 159 3.32 -17.01 18.88
C THR A 159 3.61 -18.50 18.89
N VAL A 160 3.66 -19.12 17.72
CA VAL A 160 3.82 -20.57 17.57
C VAL A 160 5.05 -20.90 16.76
N LYS A 161 5.64 -22.05 17.05
CA LYS A 161 6.72 -22.64 16.26
C LYS A 161 6.22 -23.90 15.60
N VAL A 162 6.39 -24.00 14.29
CA VAL A 162 5.82 -25.07 13.47
C VAL A 162 6.82 -25.61 12.47
N HIS A 163 6.65 -26.89 12.11
CA HIS A 163 7.10 -27.39 10.82
C HIS A 163 5.92 -27.45 9.85
N TYR A 164 6.18 -27.15 8.58
CA TYR A 164 5.16 -27.25 7.55
C TYR A 164 5.72 -27.54 6.16
N VAL A 165 4.84 -28.08 5.33
CA VAL A 165 5.03 -28.21 3.88
C VAL A 165 3.78 -27.66 3.21
N GLY A 166 3.94 -26.73 2.28
CA GLY A 166 2.87 -26.14 1.49
C GLY A 166 2.92 -26.58 0.03
N THR A 167 1.79 -27.06 -0.49
CA THR A 167 1.67 -27.52 -1.88
C THR A 167 0.40 -26.97 -2.54
N LEU A 168 0.40 -26.89 -3.85
CA LEU A 168 -0.79 -26.72 -4.67
C LEU A 168 -1.57 -28.03 -4.80
N ILE A 169 -2.76 -27.98 -5.42
CA ILE A 169 -3.60 -29.17 -5.67
C ILE A 169 -2.99 -30.18 -6.62
N ASP A 170 -2.06 -29.77 -7.47
CA ASP A 170 -1.28 -30.62 -8.37
C ASP A 170 -0.03 -31.25 -7.72
N GLY A 171 0.20 -30.94 -6.44
CA GLY A 171 1.35 -31.42 -5.67
C GLY A 171 2.60 -30.56 -5.78
N THR A 172 2.56 -29.45 -6.56
CA THR A 172 3.68 -28.51 -6.65
C THR A 172 3.94 -27.88 -5.29
N GLU A 173 5.13 -28.13 -4.70
CA GLU A 173 5.56 -27.53 -3.45
C GLU A 173 5.99 -26.09 -3.68
N PHE A 174 5.44 -25.16 -2.89
CA PHE A 174 5.78 -23.75 -2.96
C PHE A 174 6.56 -23.24 -1.75
N ASP A 175 6.47 -23.95 -0.60
CA ASP A 175 7.24 -23.60 0.59
C ASP A 175 7.32 -24.79 1.56
N SER A 176 8.47 -24.93 2.27
CA SER A 176 8.69 -26.00 3.21
C SER A 176 9.76 -25.65 4.26
N SER A 177 9.36 -25.55 5.51
CA SER A 177 10.28 -25.43 6.65
C SER A 177 11.09 -26.72 6.86
N VAL A 178 10.53 -27.87 6.46
CA VAL A 178 11.21 -29.17 6.56
C VAL A 178 12.41 -29.23 5.61
N LYS A 179 12.26 -28.75 4.37
CA LYS A 179 13.38 -28.67 3.42
C LYS A 179 14.48 -27.69 3.89
N ARG A 180 14.08 -26.59 4.53
CA ARG A 180 15.04 -25.66 5.14
C ARG A 180 15.71 -26.24 6.40
N LYS A 181 15.22 -27.36 6.94
CA LYS A 181 15.66 -27.99 8.18
C LYS A 181 15.57 -27.07 9.40
N GLU A 182 14.68 -26.09 9.35
CA GLU A 182 14.49 -25.09 10.38
C GLU A 182 12.99 -24.82 10.59
N PRO A 183 12.47 -24.98 11.82
CA PRO A 183 11.09 -24.62 12.13
C PRO A 183 10.85 -23.12 11.95
N ALA A 184 9.67 -22.76 11.54
CA ALA A 184 9.26 -21.37 11.41
C ALA A 184 8.47 -20.91 12.64
N THR A 185 8.63 -19.63 13.00
CA THR A 185 7.94 -19.01 14.13
C THR A 185 7.02 -17.90 13.62
N PHE A 186 5.74 -17.94 13.98
CA PHE A 186 4.72 -16.99 13.54
C PHE A 186 3.83 -16.54 14.69
N PRO A 187 3.45 -15.24 14.76
CA PRO A 187 2.25 -14.84 15.50
C PRO A 187 1.02 -15.47 14.84
N VAL A 188 0.08 -16.01 15.64
CA VAL A 188 -1.12 -16.68 15.11
C VAL A 188 -1.96 -15.76 14.23
N THR A 189 -2.00 -14.46 14.50
CA THR A 189 -2.68 -13.45 13.67
C THR A 189 -1.83 -12.89 12.53
N GLY A 190 -0.57 -13.29 12.42
CA GLY A 190 0.37 -12.81 11.39
C GLY A 190 0.42 -13.70 10.13
N VAL A 191 -0.47 -14.70 10.03
CA VAL A 191 -0.55 -15.66 8.92
C VAL A 191 -1.89 -15.54 8.18
N ILE A 192 -2.05 -16.28 7.08
CA ILE A 192 -3.32 -16.30 6.34
C ILE A 192 -4.49 -16.79 7.21
N PRO A 193 -5.73 -16.31 6.96
CA PRO A 193 -6.88 -16.60 7.84
C PRO A 193 -7.11 -18.08 8.14
N GLY A 194 -6.95 -18.94 7.13
CA GLY A 194 -7.10 -20.39 7.33
C GLY A 194 -6.07 -20.99 8.28
N TRP A 195 -4.85 -20.45 8.33
CA TRP A 195 -3.85 -20.86 9.32
C TRP A 195 -4.18 -20.32 10.72
N THR A 196 -4.62 -19.06 10.81
CA THR A 196 -5.06 -18.48 12.09
C THR A 196 -6.15 -19.32 12.73
N GLU A 197 -7.10 -19.83 11.95
CA GLU A 197 -8.15 -20.72 12.41
C GLU A 197 -7.59 -22.10 12.78
N ALA A 198 -6.84 -22.73 11.86
CA ALA A 198 -6.32 -24.09 12.06
C ALA A 198 -5.43 -24.22 13.30
N LEU A 199 -4.50 -23.27 13.51
CA LEU A 199 -3.58 -23.30 14.64
C LEU A 199 -4.30 -23.27 15.99
N GLN A 200 -5.43 -22.58 16.11
CA GLN A 200 -6.23 -22.52 17.33
C GLN A 200 -7.02 -23.82 17.57
N LEU A 201 -7.17 -24.68 16.55
CA LEU A 201 -7.75 -26.02 16.69
C LEU A 201 -6.72 -27.06 17.13
N MET A 202 -5.42 -26.81 16.91
CA MET A 202 -4.32 -27.75 17.09
C MET A 202 -3.74 -27.67 18.50
N PRO A 203 -3.83 -28.71 19.35
CA PRO A 203 -2.99 -28.82 20.54
C PRO A 203 -1.51 -28.94 20.16
N VAL A 204 -0.59 -28.43 20.98
CA VAL A 204 0.85 -28.63 20.80
C VAL A 204 1.18 -30.12 20.71
N GLY A 205 2.05 -30.49 19.77
CA GLY A 205 2.40 -31.85 19.38
C GLY A 205 1.47 -32.46 18.31
N SER A 206 0.49 -31.68 17.81
CA SER A 206 -0.39 -32.11 16.72
C SER A 206 0.30 -31.99 15.35
N ARG A 207 -0.14 -32.86 14.43
CA ARG A 207 0.14 -32.78 13.00
C ARG A 207 -1.18 -32.87 12.23
N PHE A 208 -1.50 -31.82 11.49
CA PHE A 208 -2.74 -31.71 10.73
C PHE A 208 -2.41 -31.53 9.25
N LYS A 209 -3.31 -32.05 8.41
CA LYS A 209 -3.33 -31.69 6.98
C LYS A 209 -4.48 -30.74 6.76
N LEU A 210 -4.20 -29.61 6.10
CA LEU A 210 -5.11 -28.49 5.90
C LEU A 210 -5.34 -28.29 4.42
N TRP A 211 -6.58 -28.00 4.01
CA TRP A 211 -6.92 -27.59 2.66
C TRP A 211 -7.67 -26.27 2.76
N LEU A 212 -7.09 -25.23 2.20
CA LEU A 212 -7.59 -23.86 2.31
C LEU A 212 -8.16 -23.44 0.97
N PRO A 213 -9.47 -23.16 0.87
CA PRO A 213 -9.99 -22.43 -0.27
C PRO A 213 -9.31 -21.06 -0.36
N ALA A 214 -9.25 -20.49 -1.57
CA ALA A 214 -8.58 -19.23 -1.81
C ALA A 214 -9.10 -18.07 -0.90
N SER A 215 -10.38 -18.10 -0.54
CA SER A 215 -11.02 -17.06 0.31
C SER A 215 -10.40 -16.90 1.70
N ILE A 216 -9.81 -17.95 2.24
CA ILE A 216 -9.10 -17.91 3.54
C ILE A 216 -7.59 -18.12 3.38
N ALA A 217 -7.08 -17.97 2.14
CA ALA A 217 -5.66 -17.95 1.78
C ALA A 217 -5.29 -16.57 1.19
N TYR A 218 -4.91 -16.50 -0.09
CA TYR A 218 -4.49 -15.25 -0.74
C TYR A 218 -5.55 -14.63 -1.67
N GLY A 219 -6.74 -15.25 -1.78
CA GLY A 219 -7.84 -14.73 -2.57
C GLY A 219 -7.49 -14.52 -4.04
N GLY A 220 -7.90 -13.39 -4.60
CA GLY A 220 -7.59 -12.97 -5.97
C GLY A 220 -6.20 -12.36 -6.17
N SER A 221 -5.35 -12.36 -5.13
CA SER A 221 -3.99 -11.83 -5.21
C SER A 221 -3.01 -12.91 -5.65
N GLN A 222 -1.99 -12.53 -6.40
CA GLN A 222 -0.84 -13.38 -6.67
C GLN A 222 0.14 -13.26 -5.50
N ALA A 223 0.35 -14.35 -4.75
CA ALA A 223 1.24 -14.35 -3.58
C ALA A 223 2.71 -14.61 -3.96
N SER A 224 2.95 -15.37 -5.04
CA SER A 224 4.30 -15.67 -5.57
C SER A 224 4.21 -16.04 -7.05
N GLU A 225 5.33 -16.36 -7.68
CA GLU A 225 5.34 -16.90 -9.03
C GLU A 225 4.60 -18.25 -9.14
N ILE A 226 4.61 -19.04 -8.07
CA ILE A 226 3.97 -20.37 -8.00
C ILE A 226 2.51 -20.23 -7.59
N ILE A 227 2.21 -19.46 -6.55
CA ILE A 227 0.85 -19.29 -6.04
C ILE A 227 0.14 -18.21 -6.86
N LYS A 228 -0.62 -18.65 -7.85
CA LYS A 228 -1.44 -17.79 -8.71
C LYS A 228 -2.72 -17.34 -7.99
N PRO A 229 -3.41 -16.28 -8.48
CA PRO A 229 -4.71 -15.89 -7.96
C PRO A 229 -5.70 -17.07 -7.90
N TYR A 230 -6.49 -17.10 -6.83
CA TYR A 230 -7.50 -18.13 -6.54
C TYR A 230 -6.98 -19.56 -6.40
N SER A 231 -5.68 -19.75 -6.12
CA SER A 231 -5.14 -21.08 -5.82
C SER A 231 -5.69 -21.61 -4.50
N THR A 232 -6.19 -22.85 -4.51
CA THR A 232 -6.43 -23.63 -3.31
C THR A 232 -5.10 -24.15 -2.79
N LEU A 233 -4.83 -24.01 -1.49
CA LEU A 233 -3.57 -24.39 -0.88
C LEU A 233 -3.76 -25.60 0.03
N ILE A 234 -2.74 -26.45 0.05
CA ILE A 234 -2.67 -27.63 0.91
C ILE A 234 -1.45 -27.45 1.80
N PHE A 235 -1.62 -27.67 3.09
CA PHE A 235 -0.51 -27.68 4.04
C PHE A 235 -0.53 -28.94 4.89
N GLU A 236 0.63 -29.44 5.20
CA GLU A 236 0.84 -30.33 6.31
C GLU A 236 1.59 -29.54 7.38
N VAL A 237 0.99 -29.42 8.56
CA VAL A 237 1.49 -28.55 9.63
C VAL A 237 1.68 -29.37 10.89
N GLU A 238 2.85 -29.27 11.50
CA GLU A 238 3.17 -29.82 12.81
C GLU A 238 3.38 -28.67 13.80
N LEU A 239 2.55 -28.59 14.81
CA LEU A 239 2.65 -27.59 15.88
C LEU A 239 3.60 -28.08 16.97
N LEU A 240 4.80 -27.48 17.04
CA LEU A 240 5.85 -27.91 17.95
C LEU A 240 5.70 -27.32 19.34
N GLU A 241 5.51 -25.99 19.40
CA GLU A 241 5.40 -25.28 20.69
C GLU A 241 4.69 -23.94 20.55
N ILE A 242 4.19 -23.43 21.68
CA ILE A 242 3.76 -22.04 21.84
C ILE A 242 4.94 -21.30 22.46
N VAL A 243 5.47 -20.32 21.71
CA VAL A 243 6.59 -19.48 22.16
C VAL A 243 6.06 -18.46 23.16
N LYS A 244 6.71 -18.31 24.29
CA LYS A 244 6.36 -17.34 25.35
C LYS A 244 6.89 -15.95 25.04
#